data_124bbbe7066a59dfca7e75227845f00a
#
_entry.id   124bbbe7066a59dfca7e75227845f00a
#
_cell.length_a   1.000
_cell.length_b   1.000
_cell.length_c   1.000
_cell.angle_alpha   90.00
_cell.angle_beta   90.00
_cell.angle_gamma   90.00
#
_symmetry.space_group_name_H-M   'P 1'
#
loop_
_entity.id
_entity.type
_entity.pdbx_description
1 polymer ?
#
loop_
_entity_poly.entity_id
_entity_poly.type
_entity_poly.pdbx_seq_one_letter_code
_entity_poly.pdbx_strand_id
1 'polypeptide(L)'
;VKQDRAPVKRVELHMHTKMSAKDAITSATDLINRAAKWGHRAIAITDHGVAQAFPEANTAAGKIKKSGQEFKVLYGTEGYFVNDLPLDVNSVPRSYIDNLYVVFDIETTGLDPQSETITEIGAVKLMNGEVVDTFAQLINPERHIPEKITELTGISDDMVKDKPLLSEVLPGFLDFCKGCIVVAHNAKFDTGFIRVHAARLKAEFEKNASEGDERPNFEFKNEVEDTLELSRELFPSERSHKLDKVAERLEVSLENHHRAVDDATATAEIFVKLRQMKEERDRKLG
;
A
#
# COMPACT_ATOMS: atom_id res chain seq x y z
N VAL A 1 -0.39 -41.65 -5.89
CA VAL A 1 -1.19 -40.76 -5.06
C VAL A 1 -0.57 -40.69 -3.68
N LYS A 2 -0.13 -39.49 -3.23
CA LYS A 2 0.43 -39.34 -1.87
C LYS A 2 -0.65 -39.68 -0.84
N GLN A 3 -0.23 -40.43 0.22
CA GLN A 3 -1.06 -40.74 1.37
C GLN A 3 -0.69 -39.81 2.52
N ASP A 4 -1.67 -39.37 3.29
CA ASP A 4 -1.40 -38.71 4.57
C ASP A 4 -0.98 -39.81 5.59
N ARG A 5 0.27 -39.71 6.07
CA ARG A 5 0.87 -40.66 7.03
C ARG A 5 1.00 -40.07 8.43
N ALA A 6 0.45 -38.86 8.66
CA ALA A 6 0.51 -38.22 9.96
C ALA A 6 -0.20 -39.10 11.01
N PRO A 7 0.42 -39.35 12.19
CA PRO A 7 -0.20 -40.16 13.24
C PRO A 7 -1.44 -39.48 13.84
N VAL A 8 -1.45 -38.14 13.87
CA VAL A 8 -2.62 -37.37 14.30
C VAL A 8 -3.14 -36.60 13.07
N LYS A 9 -4.40 -36.80 12.73
CA LYS A 9 -5.05 -36.17 11.59
C LYS A 9 -5.58 -34.80 11.99
N ARG A 10 -5.18 -33.78 11.22
CA ARG A 10 -5.75 -32.43 11.35
C ARG A 10 -7.18 -32.39 10.79
N VAL A 11 -7.93 -31.39 11.17
CA VAL A 11 -9.15 -30.96 10.47
C VAL A 11 -8.75 -29.80 9.55
N GLU A 12 -8.99 -29.94 8.25
CA GLU A 12 -8.79 -28.84 7.31
C GLU A 12 -9.97 -27.87 7.43
N LEU A 13 -9.65 -26.61 7.76
CA LEU A 13 -10.68 -25.58 8.04
C LEU A 13 -10.85 -24.57 6.90
N HIS A 14 -9.96 -24.60 5.89
CA HIS A 14 -9.98 -23.70 4.74
C HIS A 14 -9.79 -24.50 3.46
N MET A 15 -10.88 -24.78 2.74
CA MET A 15 -10.86 -25.62 1.56
C MET A 15 -11.82 -25.12 0.50
N HIS A 16 -11.30 -24.92 -0.70
CA HIS A 16 -12.07 -24.50 -1.87
C HIS A 16 -12.38 -25.68 -2.78
N THR A 17 -13.61 -25.70 -3.29
CA THR A 17 -14.06 -26.64 -4.33
C THR A 17 -14.04 -25.96 -5.70
N LYS A 18 -14.37 -26.71 -6.75
CA LYS A 18 -14.57 -26.16 -8.11
C LYS A 18 -15.60 -25.03 -8.20
N MET A 19 -16.35 -24.75 -7.14
CA MET A 19 -17.28 -23.61 -7.07
C MET A 19 -16.55 -22.29 -6.81
N SER A 20 -15.32 -22.34 -6.29
CA SER A 20 -14.39 -21.20 -6.27
C SER A 20 -13.71 -21.08 -7.65
N ALA A 21 -14.37 -20.42 -8.60
CA ALA A 21 -13.90 -20.30 -9.98
C ALA A 21 -12.50 -19.68 -10.04
N LYS A 22 -11.61 -20.25 -10.88
CA LYS A 22 -10.20 -19.89 -11.05
C LYS A 22 -9.26 -20.27 -9.90
N ASP A 23 -9.77 -20.73 -8.76
CA ASP A 23 -8.97 -21.05 -7.59
C ASP A 23 -8.87 -22.56 -7.33
N ALA A 24 -9.96 -23.32 -7.55
CA ALA A 24 -9.96 -24.75 -7.36
C ALA A 24 -10.68 -25.51 -8.48
N ILE A 25 -10.26 -26.78 -8.70
CA ILE A 25 -10.81 -27.66 -9.76
C ILE A 25 -11.45 -28.93 -9.20
N THR A 26 -11.28 -29.20 -7.89
CA THR A 26 -11.72 -30.46 -7.28
C THR A 26 -13.16 -30.36 -6.77
N SER A 27 -13.97 -31.39 -7.00
CA SER A 27 -15.33 -31.44 -6.49
C SER A 27 -15.40 -31.59 -4.96
N ALA A 28 -16.48 -31.11 -4.34
CA ALA A 28 -16.70 -31.33 -2.89
C ALA A 28 -16.71 -32.82 -2.54
N THR A 29 -17.33 -33.65 -3.35
CA THR A 29 -17.37 -35.12 -3.19
C THR A 29 -15.97 -35.72 -3.15
N ASP A 30 -15.07 -35.33 -4.07
CA ASP A 30 -13.72 -35.88 -4.13
C ASP A 30 -12.86 -35.45 -2.94
N LEU A 31 -12.97 -34.17 -2.50
CA LEU A 31 -12.29 -33.66 -1.31
C LEU A 31 -12.71 -34.42 -0.06
N ILE A 32 -14.01 -34.58 0.15
CA ILE A 32 -14.61 -35.25 1.31
C ILE A 32 -14.20 -36.72 1.33
N ASN A 33 -14.36 -37.44 0.22
CA ASN A 33 -13.96 -38.83 0.10
C ASN A 33 -12.46 -39.05 0.35
N ARG A 34 -11.63 -38.10 -0.12
CA ARG A 34 -10.18 -38.14 0.08
C ARG A 34 -9.83 -37.94 1.56
N ALA A 35 -10.43 -36.96 2.22
CA ALA A 35 -10.20 -36.70 3.63
C ALA A 35 -10.65 -37.88 4.50
N ALA A 36 -11.84 -38.45 4.25
CA ALA A 36 -12.33 -39.63 4.95
C ALA A 36 -11.42 -40.84 4.73
N LYS A 37 -10.96 -41.09 3.49
CA LYS A 37 -10.02 -42.18 3.18
C LYS A 37 -8.66 -42.03 3.88
N TRP A 38 -8.22 -40.80 4.16
CA TRP A 38 -6.99 -40.51 4.90
C TRP A 38 -7.17 -40.60 6.41
N GLY A 39 -8.40 -40.81 6.90
CA GLY A 39 -8.71 -40.93 8.32
C GLY A 39 -8.91 -39.60 9.01
N HIS A 40 -9.14 -38.52 8.26
CA HIS A 40 -9.60 -37.28 8.86
C HIS A 40 -11.03 -37.46 9.38
N ARG A 41 -11.34 -36.86 10.49
CA ARG A 41 -12.70 -36.94 11.11
C ARG A 41 -13.63 -35.79 10.68
N ALA A 42 -13.07 -34.75 10.07
CA ALA A 42 -13.83 -33.59 9.56
C ALA A 42 -13.06 -32.85 8.48
N ILE A 43 -13.78 -32.04 7.70
CA ILE A 43 -13.26 -31.07 6.73
C ILE A 43 -14.22 -29.89 6.67
N ALA A 44 -13.70 -28.67 6.45
CA ALA A 44 -14.52 -27.52 6.10
C ALA A 44 -14.61 -27.37 4.57
N ILE A 45 -15.75 -26.89 4.08
CA ILE A 45 -15.92 -26.38 2.71
C ILE A 45 -16.18 -24.89 2.85
N THR A 46 -15.29 -24.07 2.28
CA THR A 46 -15.23 -22.61 2.47
C THR A 46 -14.95 -21.92 1.13
N ASP A 47 -15.84 -22.11 0.16
CA ASP A 47 -15.69 -21.46 -1.15
C ASP A 47 -15.85 -19.94 -1.07
N HIS A 48 -15.25 -19.23 -2.02
CA HIS A 48 -15.28 -17.76 -2.12
C HIS A 48 -16.72 -17.24 -2.29
N GLY A 49 -17.29 -16.69 -1.24
CA GLY A 49 -18.58 -15.98 -1.25
C GLY A 49 -19.80 -16.83 -1.66
N VAL A 50 -19.64 -18.15 -1.78
CA VAL A 50 -20.70 -19.01 -2.34
C VAL A 50 -20.93 -20.26 -1.49
N ALA A 51 -22.17 -20.80 -1.58
CA ALA A 51 -22.63 -22.00 -0.87
C ALA A 51 -23.02 -23.16 -1.82
N GLN A 52 -22.72 -23.05 -3.11
CA GLN A 52 -23.17 -24.00 -4.14
C GLN A 52 -22.65 -25.43 -3.93
N ALA A 53 -21.50 -25.61 -3.26
CA ALA A 53 -20.95 -26.92 -2.95
C ALA A 53 -21.68 -27.64 -1.80
N PHE A 54 -22.49 -26.96 -0.98
CA PHE A 54 -23.08 -27.54 0.24
C PHE A 54 -24.00 -28.75 -0.02
N PRO A 55 -24.92 -28.76 -0.99
CA PRO A 55 -25.75 -29.92 -1.27
C PRO A 55 -24.92 -31.15 -1.68
N GLU A 56 -23.88 -30.97 -2.50
CA GLU A 56 -22.96 -32.01 -2.91
C GLU A 56 -22.15 -32.53 -1.71
N ALA A 57 -21.63 -31.64 -0.88
CA ALA A 57 -20.89 -31.97 0.33
C ALA A 57 -21.74 -32.76 1.34
N ASN A 58 -22.98 -32.32 1.57
CA ASN A 58 -23.91 -33.02 2.45
C ASN A 58 -24.22 -34.44 1.96
N THR A 59 -24.42 -34.60 0.65
CA THR A 59 -24.66 -35.92 0.03
C THR A 59 -23.46 -36.85 0.22
N ALA A 60 -22.23 -36.35 0.02
CA ALA A 60 -20.99 -37.12 0.20
C ALA A 60 -20.80 -37.53 1.67
N ALA A 61 -20.97 -36.58 2.60
CA ALA A 61 -20.91 -36.88 4.04
C ALA A 61 -21.94 -37.89 4.49
N GLY A 62 -23.16 -37.83 3.96
CA GLY A 62 -24.23 -38.78 4.26
C GLY A 62 -23.90 -40.19 3.79
N LYS A 63 -23.21 -40.38 2.66
CA LYS A 63 -22.74 -41.67 2.19
C LYS A 63 -21.68 -42.26 3.12
N ILE A 64 -20.71 -41.46 3.58
CA ILE A 64 -19.68 -41.87 4.52
C ILE A 64 -20.31 -42.29 5.84
N LYS A 65 -21.25 -41.52 6.39
CA LYS A 65 -21.95 -41.83 7.62
C LYS A 65 -22.72 -43.17 7.51
N LYS A 66 -23.36 -43.44 6.36
CA LYS A 66 -24.05 -44.71 6.10
C LYS A 66 -23.10 -45.93 6.05
N SER A 67 -21.82 -45.71 5.73
CA SER A 67 -20.80 -46.81 5.79
C SER A 67 -20.27 -47.07 7.19
N GLY A 68 -20.77 -46.38 8.22
CA GLY A 68 -20.37 -46.57 9.61
C GLY A 68 -19.15 -45.75 10.05
N GLN A 69 -18.63 -44.87 9.19
CA GLN A 69 -17.52 -44.00 9.54
C GLN A 69 -18.05 -42.64 10.06
N GLU A 70 -17.57 -42.24 11.25
CA GLU A 70 -17.82 -40.88 11.73
C GLU A 70 -17.01 -39.88 10.91
N PHE A 71 -17.72 -38.97 10.22
CA PHE A 71 -17.12 -37.92 9.44
C PHE A 71 -18.04 -36.67 9.45
N LYS A 72 -17.46 -35.51 9.72
CA LYS A 72 -18.20 -34.24 9.79
C LYS A 72 -17.75 -33.28 8.70
N VAL A 73 -18.71 -32.64 8.03
CA VAL A 73 -18.45 -31.50 7.16
C VAL A 73 -18.83 -30.22 7.91
N LEU A 74 -17.93 -29.26 7.91
CA LEU A 74 -18.18 -27.89 8.38
C LEU A 74 -18.49 -27.04 7.15
N TYR A 75 -19.54 -26.27 7.21
CA TYR A 75 -20.00 -25.41 6.12
C TYR A 75 -19.68 -23.97 6.46
N GLY A 76 -18.99 -23.29 5.57
CA GLY A 76 -18.61 -21.90 5.67
C GLY A 76 -18.44 -21.28 4.29
N THR A 77 -18.27 -20.01 4.25
CA THR A 77 -17.87 -19.28 3.04
C THR A 77 -16.70 -18.37 3.38
N GLU A 78 -15.78 -18.19 2.45
CA GLU A 78 -14.80 -17.13 2.54
C GLU A 78 -15.45 -15.82 2.11
N GLY A 79 -15.61 -14.90 3.06
CA GLY A 79 -16.25 -13.62 2.84
C GLY A 79 -15.21 -12.52 2.65
N TYR A 80 -15.52 -11.55 1.81
CA TYR A 80 -14.76 -10.32 1.71
C TYR A 80 -15.35 -9.31 2.70
N PHE A 81 -14.56 -8.95 3.69
CA PHE A 81 -14.97 -7.95 4.67
C PHE A 81 -14.58 -6.56 4.16
N VAL A 82 -15.58 -5.71 3.93
CA VAL A 82 -15.39 -4.29 3.63
C VAL A 82 -15.76 -3.50 4.87
N ASN A 83 -14.83 -2.72 5.38
CA ASN A 83 -15.07 -1.87 6.54
C ASN A 83 -15.45 -0.46 6.06
N ASP A 84 -16.72 -0.08 6.23
CA ASP A 84 -17.24 1.25 5.89
C ASP A 84 -16.97 2.30 6.98
N LEU A 85 -16.28 1.92 8.05
CA LEU A 85 -15.90 2.87 9.11
C LEU A 85 -14.61 3.61 8.72
N PRO A 86 -14.40 4.84 9.20
CA PRO A 86 -13.12 5.53 9.04
C PRO A 86 -12.00 4.62 9.56
N LEU A 87 -11.10 4.24 8.67
CA LEU A 87 -10.01 3.31 8.99
C LEU A 87 -8.99 4.01 9.87
N ASP A 88 -8.79 3.53 11.09
CA ASP A 88 -7.51 3.73 11.76
C ASP A 88 -6.46 2.89 11.00
N VAL A 89 -5.74 3.55 10.10
CA VAL A 89 -4.76 2.94 9.18
C VAL A 89 -3.69 2.14 9.92
N ASN A 90 -3.47 2.45 11.20
CA ASN A 90 -2.46 1.78 12.03
C ASN A 90 -2.92 0.40 12.54
N SER A 91 -4.22 0.12 12.49
CA SER A 91 -4.82 -1.13 12.97
C SER A 91 -5.21 -2.13 11.88
N VAL A 92 -5.10 -1.76 10.58
CA VAL A 92 -5.58 -2.57 9.45
C VAL A 92 -4.51 -3.52 8.92
N PRO A 93 -4.78 -4.82 8.77
CA PRO A 93 -3.88 -5.74 8.09
C PRO A 93 -3.60 -5.31 6.62
N ARG A 94 -2.37 -5.46 6.18
CA ARG A 94 -1.89 -5.00 4.86
C ARG A 94 -2.74 -5.47 3.66
N SER A 95 -3.38 -6.65 3.74
CA SER A 95 -4.28 -7.18 2.72
C SER A 95 -5.55 -6.34 2.46
N TYR A 96 -5.86 -5.42 3.37
CA TYR A 96 -6.99 -4.49 3.23
C TYR A 96 -6.57 -3.08 2.81
N ILE A 97 -5.26 -2.85 2.62
CA ILE A 97 -4.66 -1.53 2.35
C ILE A 97 -4.36 -1.33 0.86
N ASP A 98 -4.72 -2.27 -0.01
CA ASP A 98 -4.40 -2.21 -1.46
C ASP A 98 -4.89 -0.93 -2.17
N ASN A 99 -5.73 -0.13 -1.50
CA ASN A 99 -6.27 1.13 -1.99
C ASN A 99 -5.83 2.36 -1.17
N LEU A 100 -4.86 2.23 -0.27
CA LEU A 100 -4.34 3.35 0.52
C LEU A 100 -2.99 3.80 -0.01
N TYR A 101 -2.94 5.02 -0.45
CA TYR A 101 -1.75 5.66 -0.97
C TYR A 101 -1.43 6.93 -0.20
N VAL A 102 -0.16 7.25 -0.06
CA VAL A 102 0.32 8.58 0.30
C VAL A 102 1.06 9.13 -0.90
N VAL A 103 0.48 10.12 -1.55
CA VAL A 103 1.12 10.86 -2.62
C VAL A 103 1.83 12.05 -2.01
N PHE A 104 3.13 12.19 -2.25
CA PHE A 104 3.92 13.21 -1.62
C PHE A 104 4.95 13.83 -2.55
N ASP A 105 5.35 15.02 -2.21
CA ASP A 105 6.40 15.80 -2.84
C ASP A 105 7.22 16.51 -1.76
N ILE A 106 8.49 16.81 -2.05
CA ILE A 106 9.36 17.53 -1.13
C ILE A 106 10.06 18.68 -1.83
N GLU A 107 10.26 19.77 -1.10
CA GLU A 107 11.19 20.82 -1.49
C GLU A 107 12.50 20.71 -0.68
N THR A 108 13.62 21.05 -1.31
CA THR A 108 14.95 20.82 -0.75
C THR A 108 15.89 21.98 -1.00
N THR A 109 16.99 22.05 -0.26
CA THR A 109 18.05 23.08 -0.50
C THR A 109 18.92 22.78 -1.72
N GLY A 110 18.74 21.64 -2.38
CA GLY A 110 19.49 21.19 -3.56
C GLY A 110 19.21 19.75 -3.94
N LEU A 111 20.01 19.17 -4.81
CA LEU A 111 19.67 17.89 -5.47
C LEU A 111 20.26 16.64 -4.83
N ASP A 112 21.30 16.77 -4.00
CA ASP A 112 22.01 15.62 -3.42
C ASP A 112 21.57 15.36 -1.97
N PRO A 113 20.87 14.25 -1.67
CA PRO A 113 20.39 13.95 -0.32
C PRO A 113 21.51 13.73 0.71
N GLN A 114 22.78 13.56 0.26
CA GLN A 114 23.90 13.40 1.16
C GLN A 114 24.41 14.74 1.72
N SER A 115 24.27 15.80 0.96
CA SER A 115 24.78 17.13 1.31
C SER A 115 23.68 18.17 1.55
N GLU A 116 22.47 17.94 1.05
CA GLU A 116 21.34 18.86 1.10
C GLU A 116 20.27 18.38 2.08
N THR A 117 19.30 19.25 2.37
CA THR A 117 18.22 18.95 3.33
C THR A 117 16.85 19.36 2.80
N ILE A 118 15.79 18.94 3.48
CA ILE A 118 14.40 19.19 3.13
C ILE A 118 13.93 20.51 3.72
N THR A 119 13.23 21.30 2.94
CA THR A 119 12.64 22.60 3.34
C THR A 119 11.11 22.57 3.44
N GLU A 120 10.46 21.63 2.73
CA GLU A 120 9.01 21.41 2.83
C GLU A 120 8.70 19.93 2.55
N ILE A 121 7.71 19.38 3.24
CA ILE A 121 7.07 18.10 2.91
C ILE A 121 5.59 18.38 2.71
N GLY A 122 5.06 18.03 1.52
CA GLY A 122 3.66 18.04 1.20
C GLY A 122 3.18 16.65 0.85
N ALA A 123 2.06 16.21 1.43
CA ALA A 123 1.51 14.90 1.12
C ALA A 123 -0.01 14.88 1.25
N VAL A 124 -0.66 14.06 0.44
CA VAL A 124 -2.08 13.73 0.55
C VAL A 124 -2.25 12.23 0.67
N LYS A 125 -3.15 11.80 1.54
CA LYS A 125 -3.53 10.40 1.68
C LYS A 125 -4.76 10.13 0.84
N LEU A 126 -4.66 9.12 -0.03
CA LEU A 126 -5.77 8.69 -0.89
C LEU A 126 -6.34 7.38 -0.38
N MET A 127 -7.67 7.31 -0.37
CA MET A 127 -8.44 6.09 -0.18
C MET A 127 -9.49 6.01 -1.29
N ASN A 128 -9.48 4.93 -2.06
CA ASN A 128 -10.38 4.76 -3.21
C ASN A 128 -10.36 5.90 -4.24
N GLY A 129 -9.20 6.57 -4.39
CA GLY A 129 -9.04 7.69 -5.32
C GLY A 129 -9.46 9.06 -4.76
N GLU A 130 -9.93 9.14 -3.53
CA GLU A 130 -10.32 10.38 -2.87
C GLU A 130 -9.30 10.78 -1.80
N VAL A 131 -9.05 12.08 -1.66
CA VAL A 131 -8.17 12.62 -0.60
C VAL A 131 -8.90 12.55 0.74
N VAL A 132 -8.32 11.81 1.69
CA VAL A 132 -8.91 11.62 3.03
C VAL A 132 -8.11 12.30 4.13
N ASP A 133 -6.84 12.65 3.89
CA ASP A 133 -5.99 13.32 4.86
C ASP A 133 -4.85 14.08 4.15
N THR A 134 -4.26 15.06 4.81
CA THR A 134 -3.21 15.92 4.25
C THR A 134 -2.12 16.18 5.29
N PHE A 135 -0.88 16.12 4.83
CA PHE A 135 0.29 16.51 5.59
C PHE A 135 1.01 17.65 4.85
N ALA A 136 1.22 18.79 5.49
CA ALA A 136 1.90 19.93 4.89
C ALA A 136 2.73 20.64 5.95
N GLN A 137 4.07 20.66 5.79
CA GLN A 137 4.96 21.23 6.77
C GLN A 137 6.19 21.88 6.12
N LEU A 138 6.37 23.18 6.34
CA LEU A 138 7.64 23.87 6.13
C LEU A 138 8.63 23.48 7.24
N ILE A 139 9.90 23.33 6.88
CA ILE A 139 10.95 22.79 7.74
C ILE A 139 12.12 23.76 7.74
N ASN A 140 12.65 24.05 8.93
CA ASN A 140 13.88 24.82 9.06
C ASN A 140 15.08 23.93 8.65
N PRO A 141 15.77 24.29 7.55
CA PRO A 141 16.91 23.50 7.07
C PRO A 141 18.19 23.71 7.88
N GLU A 142 18.19 24.58 8.89
CA GLU A 142 19.36 24.98 9.71
C GLU A 142 20.54 25.47 8.86
N ARG A 143 20.26 25.95 7.66
CA ARG A 143 21.23 26.48 6.70
C ARG A 143 20.58 27.43 5.74
N HIS A 144 21.41 28.26 5.09
CA HIS A 144 20.96 29.16 4.05
C HIS A 144 20.43 28.41 2.82
N ILE A 145 19.25 28.82 2.32
CA ILE A 145 18.66 28.31 1.08
C ILE A 145 19.28 29.06 -0.09
N PRO A 146 19.92 28.39 -1.06
CA PRO A 146 20.52 29.04 -2.22
C PRO A 146 19.49 29.86 -2.99
N GLU A 147 19.86 31.06 -3.46
CA GLU A 147 18.98 32.00 -4.16
C GLU A 147 18.23 31.34 -5.34
N LYS A 148 18.93 30.50 -6.12
CA LYS A 148 18.32 29.73 -7.22
C LYS A 148 17.22 28.75 -6.76
N ILE A 149 17.34 28.22 -5.55
CA ILE A 149 16.33 27.33 -4.98
C ILE A 149 15.15 28.17 -4.51
N THR A 150 15.41 29.31 -3.86
CA THR A 150 14.34 30.27 -3.50
C THR A 150 13.58 30.78 -4.72
N GLU A 151 14.28 31.07 -5.81
CA GLU A 151 13.63 31.45 -7.09
C GLU A 151 12.77 30.32 -7.67
N LEU A 152 13.19 29.07 -7.52
CA LEU A 152 12.48 27.90 -8.01
C LEU A 152 11.27 27.55 -7.16
N THR A 153 11.45 27.46 -5.83
CA THR A 153 10.44 26.92 -4.90
C THR A 153 9.59 28.01 -4.24
N GLY A 154 10.04 29.28 -4.32
CA GLY A 154 9.44 30.37 -3.58
C GLY A 154 9.70 30.35 -2.07
N ILE A 155 10.44 29.36 -1.56
CA ILE A 155 10.74 29.21 -0.13
C ILE A 155 12.02 29.98 0.21
N SER A 156 11.88 30.97 1.10
CA SER A 156 13.00 31.80 1.56
C SER A 156 13.41 31.44 2.99
N ASP A 157 14.64 31.84 3.38
CA ASP A 157 15.13 31.68 4.74
C ASP A 157 14.17 32.26 5.80
N ASP A 158 13.55 33.42 5.50
CA ASP A 158 12.59 34.04 6.41
C ASP A 158 11.32 33.21 6.64
N MET A 159 10.91 32.42 5.66
CA MET A 159 9.71 31.55 5.78
C MET A 159 9.96 30.34 6.67
N VAL A 160 11.19 29.86 6.76
CA VAL A 160 11.54 28.60 7.43
C VAL A 160 12.29 28.76 8.75
N LYS A 161 12.84 29.95 9.07
CA LYS A 161 13.67 30.17 10.25
C LYS A 161 13.00 29.80 11.59
N ASP A 162 11.69 29.99 11.69
CA ASP A 162 10.89 29.72 12.90
C ASP A 162 10.05 28.42 12.74
N LYS A 163 10.37 27.60 11.74
CA LYS A 163 9.69 26.31 11.53
C LYS A 163 10.38 25.17 12.28
N PRO A 164 9.67 24.06 12.55
CA PRO A 164 10.26 22.91 13.21
C PRO A 164 11.44 22.33 12.41
N LEU A 165 12.33 21.66 13.10
CA LEU A 165 13.46 20.96 12.50
C LEU A 165 13.01 19.67 11.80
N LEU A 166 13.81 19.18 10.86
CA LEU A 166 13.52 17.91 10.18
C LEU A 166 13.45 16.73 11.16
N SER A 167 14.23 16.76 12.25
CA SER A 167 14.19 15.76 13.33
C SER A 167 12.85 15.70 14.06
N GLU A 168 12.10 16.81 14.09
CA GLU A 168 10.79 16.89 14.72
C GLU A 168 9.67 16.49 13.75
N VAL A 169 9.84 16.78 12.44
CA VAL A 169 8.81 16.59 11.41
C VAL A 169 8.84 15.20 10.80
N LEU A 170 10.03 14.68 10.48
CA LEU A 170 10.17 13.45 9.71
C LEU A 170 9.54 12.21 10.37
N PRO A 171 9.65 11.99 11.70
CA PRO A 171 8.97 10.87 12.35
C PRO A 171 7.45 10.91 12.14
N GLY A 172 6.83 12.08 12.27
CA GLY A 172 5.39 12.27 12.03
C GLY A 172 4.99 11.99 10.57
N PHE A 173 5.81 12.41 9.60
CA PHE A 173 5.60 12.07 8.21
C PHE A 173 5.72 10.56 7.93
N LEU A 174 6.70 9.90 8.54
CA LEU A 174 6.87 8.45 8.43
C LEU A 174 5.69 7.68 9.05
N ASP A 175 5.12 8.18 10.14
CA ASP A 175 3.89 7.64 10.72
C ASP A 175 2.68 7.89 9.81
N PHE A 176 2.61 9.06 9.17
CA PHE A 176 1.57 9.36 8.18
C PHE A 176 1.62 8.38 6.99
N CYS A 177 2.82 7.94 6.58
CA CYS A 177 3.02 6.97 5.50
C CYS A 177 2.81 5.50 5.93
N LYS A 178 2.69 5.21 7.23
CA LYS A 178 2.68 3.85 7.74
C LYS A 178 1.55 3.01 7.15
N GLY A 179 1.91 1.85 6.58
CA GLY A 179 0.97 0.92 5.97
C GLY A 179 0.45 1.33 4.59
N CYS A 180 0.83 2.49 4.06
CA CYS A 180 0.41 2.95 2.73
C CYS A 180 1.47 2.61 1.66
N ILE A 181 1.03 2.52 0.41
CA ILE A 181 1.91 2.63 -0.75
C ILE A 181 2.22 4.11 -0.94
N VAL A 182 3.48 4.46 -1.10
CA VAL A 182 3.86 5.86 -1.35
C VAL A 182 3.99 6.12 -2.84
N VAL A 183 3.57 7.31 -3.26
CA VAL A 183 3.57 7.73 -4.65
C VAL A 183 4.26 9.09 -4.75
N ALA A 184 5.10 9.27 -5.76
CA ALA A 184 5.67 10.59 -6.09
C ALA A 184 5.91 10.70 -7.60
N HIS A 185 6.19 11.90 -8.07
CA HIS A 185 6.59 12.12 -9.46
C HIS A 185 8.12 12.18 -9.59
N ASN A 186 8.74 11.18 -10.20
CA ASN A 186 10.19 10.91 -10.09
C ASN A 186 10.59 10.48 -8.66
N ALA A 187 9.85 9.52 -8.14
CA ALA A 187 9.86 9.07 -6.75
C ALA A 187 11.25 8.71 -6.18
N LYS A 188 12.22 8.41 -7.05
CA LYS A 188 13.61 8.15 -6.63
C LYS A 188 14.24 9.35 -5.94
N PHE A 189 13.91 10.56 -6.37
CA PHE A 189 14.39 11.79 -5.76
C PHE A 189 13.85 11.94 -4.34
N ASP A 190 12.55 11.99 -4.18
CA ASP A 190 11.88 12.23 -2.89
C ASP A 190 12.19 11.13 -1.88
N THR A 191 12.01 9.87 -2.29
CA THR A 191 12.31 8.73 -1.41
C THR A 191 13.78 8.64 -1.05
N GLY A 192 14.68 9.13 -1.90
CA GLY A 192 16.13 9.23 -1.64
C GLY A 192 16.42 10.14 -0.45
N PHE A 193 15.85 11.34 -0.45
CA PHE A 193 15.96 12.26 0.69
C PHE A 193 15.36 11.70 1.97
N ILE A 194 14.14 11.17 1.90
CA ILE A 194 13.48 10.58 3.08
C ILE A 194 14.34 9.47 3.69
N ARG A 195 14.84 8.53 2.89
CA ARG A 195 15.66 7.41 3.37
C ARG A 195 16.97 7.86 4.01
N VAL A 196 17.67 8.80 3.38
CA VAL A 196 18.96 9.28 3.89
C VAL A 196 18.77 10.00 5.22
N HIS A 197 17.80 10.90 5.31
CA HIS A 197 17.56 11.66 6.52
C HIS A 197 16.98 10.79 7.64
N ALA A 198 16.07 9.86 7.35
CA ALA A 198 15.56 8.90 8.33
C ALA A 198 16.70 8.04 8.93
N ALA A 199 17.64 7.58 8.10
CA ALA A 199 18.78 6.81 8.56
C ALA A 199 19.73 7.64 9.45
N ARG A 200 19.96 8.91 9.10
CA ARG A 200 20.78 9.83 9.92
C ARG A 200 20.14 10.11 11.27
N LEU A 201 18.86 10.48 11.29
CA LEU A 201 18.14 10.76 12.54
C LEU A 201 18.06 9.54 13.43
N LYS A 202 17.87 8.35 12.85
CA LYS A 202 17.92 7.08 13.58
C LYS A 202 19.28 6.88 14.26
N ALA A 203 20.37 7.06 13.52
CA ALA A 203 21.73 6.88 14.05
C ALA A 203 22.06 7.91 15.14
N GLU A 204 21.58 9.15 14.98
CA GLU A 204 21.73 10.20 15.98
C GLU A 204 20.94 9.90 17.24
N PHE A 205 19.68 9.47 17.11
CA PHE A 205 18.87 9.04 18.24
C PHE A 205 19.52 7.87 18.98
N GLU A 206 19.93 6.81 18.27
CA GLU A 206 20.57 5.63 18.87
C GLU A 206 21.89 5.95 19.62
N LYS A 207 22.57 7.03 19.23
CA LYS A 207 23.78 7.50 19.90
C LYS A 207 23.51 8.29 21.19
N ASN A 208 22.38 9.02 21.22
CA ASN A 208 22.10 10.01 22.28
C ASN A 208 20.98 9.57 23.22
N ALA A 209 20.20 8.57 22.89
CA ALA A 209 19.05 8.10 23.66
C ALA A 209 19.47 7.49 25.00
N SER A 210 18.69 7.80 26.02
CA SER A 210 18.80 7.23 27.36
C SER A 210 17.80 6.06 27.55
N GLU A 211 18.02 5.24 28.57
CA GLU A 211 17.12 4.15 28.92
C GLU A 211 15.76 4.72 29.34
N GLY A 212 14.70 4.41 28.55
CA GLY A 212 13.34 4.91 28.80
C GLY A 212 12.85 5.96 27.79
N ASP A 213 13.73 6.47 26.92
CA ASP A 213 13.30 7.40 25.88
C ASP A 213 12.37 6.72 24.87
N GLU A 214 11.24 7.37 24.55
CA GLU A 214 10.31 6.90 23.53
C GLU A 214 10.97 7.01 22.15
N ARG A 215 11.01 5.90 21.42
CA ARG A 215 11.67 5.83 20.12
C ARG A 215 10.75 6.34 19.01
N PRO A 216 11.12 7.43 18.32
CA PRO A 216 10.37 7.91 17.16
C PRO A 216 10.42 6.90 15.99
N ASN A 217 9.49 7.02 15.06
CA ASN A 217 9.52 6.23 13.84
C ASN A 217 10.58 6.76 12.87
N PHE A 218 11.54 5.89 12.50
CA PHE A 218 12.57 6.18 11.50
C PHE A 218 12.51 5.17 10.33
N GLU A 219 11.46 4.36 10.24
CA GLU A 219 11.36 3.32 9.21
C GLU A 219 10.60 3.81 7.98
N PHE A 220 11.26 3.76 6.82
CA PHE A 220 10.66 3.98 5.52
C PHE A 220 10.82 2.73 4.66
N LYS A 221 9.88 1.80 4.82
CA LYS A 221 9.84 0.48 4.14
C LYS A 221 8.66 0.36 3.17
N ASN A 222 8.05 1.49 2.83
CA ASN A 222 6.88 1.53 1.97
C ASN A 222 7.19 1.02 0.58
N GLU A 223 6.21 0.38 -0.03
CA GLU A 223 6.14 0.18 -1.46
C GLU A 223 6.04 1.52 -2.16
N VAL A 224 6.69 1.67 -3.32
CA VAL A 224 6.78 2.96 -4.03
C VAL A 224 6.21 2.79 -5.42
N GLU A 225 5.30 3.67 -5.81
CA GLU A 225 4.85 3.86 -7.20
C GLU A 225 5.34 5.22 -7.72
N ASP A 226 5.67 5.28 -9.01
CA ASP A 226 6.22 6.47 -9.65
C ASP A 226 5.34 6.91 -10.82
N THR A 227 4.72 8.08 -10.71
CA THR A 227 3.87 8.62 -11.77
C THR A 227 4.64 8.98 -13.04
N LEU A 228 5.95 9.27 -12.93
CA LEU A 228 6.82 9.46 -14.08
C LEU A 228 6.93 8.17 -14.90
N GLU A 229 7.16 7.04 -14.24
CA GLU A 229 7.27 5.73 -14.90
C GLU A 229 5.90 5.29 -15.48
N LEU A 230 4.81 5.48 -14.74
CA LEU A 230 3.45 5.23 -15.26
C LEU A 230 3.15 6.08 -16.50
N SER A 231 3.53 7.34 -16.48
CA SER A 231 3.36 8.23 -17.64
C SER A 231 4.17 7.78 -18.84
N ARG A 232 5.41 7.31 -18.65
CA ARG A 232 6.26 6.76 -19.72
C ARG A 232 5.66 5.49 -20.31
N GLU A 233 5.11 4.63 -19.48
CA GLU A 233 4.46 3.38 -19.91
C GLU A 233 3.19 3.65 -20.75
N LEU A 234 2.37 4.63 -20.35
CA LEU A 234 1.09 4.93 -21.00
C LEU A 234 1.24 5.83 -22.23
N PHE A 235 2.25 6.70 -22.25
CA PHE A 235 2.48 7.67 -23.32
C PHE A 235 3.90 7.56 -23.91
N PRO A 236 4.31 6.39 -24.43
CA PRO A 236 5.70 6.16 -24.87
C PRO A 236 6.16 7.03 -26.04
N SER A 237 5.25 7.65 -26.78
CA SER A 237 5.55 8.55 -27.88
C SER A 237 5.85 10.00 -27.45
N GLU A 238 5.54 10.33 -26.20
CA GLU A 238 5.69 11.68 -25.68
C GLU A 238 7.17 11.99 -25.37
N ARG A 239 7.58 13.24 -25.66
CA ARG A 239 8.97 13.67 -25.45
C ARG A 239 9.28 14.11 -24.02
N SER A 240 8.24 14.52 -23.28
CA SER A 240 8.39 15.04 -21.93
C SER A 240 7.35 14.43 -20.99
N HIS A 241 7.82 14.00 -19.84
CA HIS A 241 7.02 13.46 -18.76
C HIS A 241 7.23 14.25 -17.45
N LYS A 242 7.63 15.53 -17.55
CA LYS A 242 7.68 16.42 -16.39
C LYS A 242 6.27 16.61 -15.83
N LEU A 243 6.18 16.89 -14.53
CA LEU A 243 4.90 17.01 -13.82
C LEU A 243 3.94 17.99 -14.52
N ASP A 244 4.44 19.18 -14.89
CA ASP A 244 3.68 20.20 -15.63
C ASP A 244 3.12 19.68 -16.97
N LYS A 245 3.91 18.88 -17.69
CA LYS A 245 3.51 18.32 -19.01
C LYS A 245 2.53 17.16 -18.87
N VAL A 246 2.66 16.37 -17.82
CA VAL A 246 1.70 15.30 -17.52
C VAL A 246 0.38 15.90 -17.02
N ALA A 247 0.44 16.93 -16.17
CA ALA A 247 -0.74 17.67 -15.71
C ALA A 247 -1.51 18.29 -16.89
N GLU A 248 -0.82 19.02 -17.80
CA GLU A 248 -1.41 19.59 -19.01
C GLU A 248 -2.11 18.53 -19.86
N ARG A 249 -1.46 17.38 -20.09
CA ARG A 249 -1.98 16.28 -20.91
C ARG A 249 -3.23 15.63 -20.31
N LEU A 250 -3.27 15.53 -18.99
CA LEU A 250 -4.38 14.90 -18.27
C LEU A 250 -5.43 15.91 -17.80
N GLU A 251 -5.31 17.18 -18.20
CA GLU A 251 -6.21 18.24 -17.79
C GLU A 251 -6.34 18.32 -16.26
N VAL A 252 -5.18 18.29 -15.57
CA VAL A 252 -5.07 18.45 -14.12
C VAL A 252 -4.59 19.87 -13.84
N SER A 253 -5.27 20.59 -12.94
CA SER A 253 -4.85 21.90 -12.50
C SER A 253 -3.58 21.81 -11.67
N LEU A 254 -2.60 22.65 -11.99
CA LEU A 254 -1.35 22.77 -11.26
C LEU A 254 -1.22 24.22 -10.79
N GLU A 255 -1.96 24.55 -9.72
CA GLU A 255 -1.91 25.86 -9.08
C GLU A 255 -0.74 25.91 -8.09
N ASN A 256 -0.05 27.05 -8.01
CA ASN A 256 1.11 27.25 -7.12
C ASN A 256 2.20 26.17 -7.26
N HIS A 257 2.55 25.81 -8.51
CA HIS A 257 3.65 24.89 -8.78
C HIS A 257 4.91 25.26 -7.97
N HIS A 258 5.61 24.24 -7.44
CA HIS A 258 6.70 24.32 -6.47
C HIS A 258 6.28 24.66 -5.03
N ARG A 259 5.08 24.26 -4.65
CA ARG A 259 4.67 24.08 -3.26
C ARG A 259 4.34 22.62 -3.05
N ALA A 260 5.06 21.96 -2.15
CA ALA A 260 5.04 20.51 -2.02
C ALA A 260 3.62 19.92 -1.86
N VAL A 261 2.71 20.59 -1.14
CA VAL A 261 1.34 20.09 -0.96
C VAL A 261 0.49 20.26 -2.23
N ASP A 262 0.70 21.33 -3.00
CA ASP A 262 -0.03 21.55 -4.24
C ASP A 262 0.46 20.58 -5.32
N ASP A 263 1.78 20.36 -5.43
CA ASP A 263 2.38 19.38 -6.33
C ASP A 263 2.00 17.95 -5.95
N ALA A 264 1.94 17.61 -4.65
CA ALA A 264 1.43 16.32 -4.17
C ALA A 264 -0.06 16.12 -4.53
N THR A 265 -0.87 17.16 -4.41
CA THR A 265 -2.31 17.10 -4.75
C THR A 265 -2.51 16.89 -6.25
N ALA A 266 -1.80 17.64 -7.09
CA ALA A 266 -1.84 17.47 -8.53
C ALA A 266 -1.31 16.08 -8.94
N THR A 267 -0.21 15.62 -8.31
CA THR A 267 0.34 14.28 -8.52
C THR A 267 -0.65 13.20 -8.13
N ALA A 268 -1.46 13.41 -7.09
CA ALA A 268 -2.51 12.47 -6.67
C ALA A 268 -3.61 12.34 -7.73
N GLU A 269 -4.08 13.46 -8.29
CA GLU A 269 -5.07 13.43 -9.38
C GLU A 269 -4.50 12.77 -10.64
N ILE A 270 -3.25 13.10 -11.00
CA ILE A 270 -2.51 12.46 -12.09
C ILE A 270 -2.43 10.94 -11.86
N PHE A 271 -2.05 10.52 -10.66
CA PHE A 271 -1.92 9.10 -10.29
C PHE A 271 -3.23 8.34 -10.48
N VAL A 272 -4.35 8.89 -9.98
CA VAL A 272 -5.68 8.28 -10.15
C VAL A 272 -6.04 8.11 -11.63
N LYS A 273 -5.83 9.17 -12.44
CA LYS A 273 -6.10 9.12 -13.89
C LYS A 273 -5.21 8.11 -14.61
N LEU A 274 -3.90 8.08 -14.33
CA LEU A 274 -2.97 7.12 -14.93
C LEU A 274 -3.32 5.66 -14.56
N ARG A 275 -3.69 5.40 -13.30
CA ARG A 275 -4.11 4.07 -12.84
C ARG A 275 -5.37 3.61 -13.56
N GLN A 276 -6.38 4.46 -13.69
CA GLN A 276 -7.61 4.16 -14.44
C GLN A 276 -7.31 3.84 -15.92
N MET A 277 -6.46 4.63 -16.57
CA MET A 277 -6.04 4.39 -17.96
C MET A 277 -5.30 3.06 -18.11
N LYS A 278 -4.42 2.71 -17.17
CA LYS A 278 -3.70 1.45 -17.16
C LYS A 278 -4.65 0.27 -17.01
N GLU A 279 -5.59 0.33 -16.08
CA GLU A 279 -6.59 -0.71 -15.86
C GLU A 279 -7.50 -0.91 -17.09
N GLU A 280 -7.91 0.19 -17.75
CA GLU A 280 -8.69 0.12 -18.99
C GLU A 280 -7.90 -0.50 -20.15
N ARG A 281 -6.62 -0.14 -20.28
CA ARG A 281 -5.72 -0.72 -21.29
C ARG A 281 -5.56 -2.23 -21.05
N ASP A 282 -5.23 -2.62 -19.83
CA ASP A 282 -4.97 -4.01 -19.49
C ASP A 282 -6.23 -4.88 -19.62
N ARG A 283 -7.42 -4.32 -19.33
CA ARG A 283 -8.71 -4.97 -19.57
C ARG A 283 -9.02 -5.18 -21.06
N LYS A 284 -8.50 -4.32 -21.95
CA LYS A 284 -8.68 -4.47 -23.41
C LYS A 284 -7.71 -5.46 -24.05
N LEU A 285 -6.62 -5.76 -23.36
CA LEU A 285 -5.56 -6.68 -23.85
C LEU A 285 -5.71 -8.11 -23.33
N GLY A 286 -6.48 -8.35 -22.28
CA GLY A 286 -6.82 -9.67 -21.70
C GLY A 286 -8.18 -10.14 -22.13
#